data_53e152c7c98fde51068fc60ab5f985a1
#
_entry.id   53e152c7c98fde51068fc60ab5f985a1
#
_cell.length_a   1.000
_cell.length_b   1.000
_cell.length_c   1.000
_cell.angle_alpha   90.00
_cell.angle_beta   90.00
_cell.angle_gamma   90.00
#
_symmetry.space_group_name_H-M   'P 1'
#
loop_
_entity.id
_entity.type
_entity.pdbx_description
1 polymer ?
#
loop_
_entity_poly.entity_id
_entity_poly.type
_entity_poly.pdbx_seq_one_letter_code
_entity_poly.pdbx_strand_id
1 'polypeptide(L)'
;CPVYAVAEVADGLRQPGAWFLPGLIPEPVDEVVVRGDGEKWSWREFTFTSHFFPGQMYNHGGLLVERADHKPVFFIGDSFSPSGIDDYCLMNRNLMREDTGYFLCLRKVRALPQGSWLVNQHIPHLFRFTGRELDYLEKQYRTRAAMIADLVPWDDPNYAIDEEWAWFHPYASEARAGERLEVELRLWNHSRQERTFSIRMEESNG
;
A
#
# COMPACT_ATOMS: atom_id res chain seq x y z
N CYS A 1 2.49 -12.14 21.24
CA CYS A 1 3.55 -11.15 20.95
C CYS A 1 2.92 -10.09 20.05
N PRO A 2 3.00 -8.80 20.38
CA PRO A 2 2.35 -7.76 19.60
C PRO A 2 2.96 -7.65 18.20
N VAL A 3 2.10 -7.38 17.20
CA VAL A 3 2.48 -7.03 15.83
C VAL A 3 2.31 -5.52 15.67
N TYR A 4 3.33 -4.85 15.23
CA TYR A 4 3.29 -3.41 14.96
C TYR A 4 2.97 -3.16 13.49
N ALA A 5 2.00 -2.31 13.22
CA ALA A 5 1.58 -2.00 11.86
C ALA A 5 1.13 -0.56 11.71
N VAL A 6 1.25 0.01 10.52
CA VAL A 6 0.59 1.28 10.17
C VAL A 6 -0.92 1.08 10.10
N ALA A 7 -1.68 2.16 10.24
CA ALA A 7 -3.14 2.10 10.32
C ALA A 7 -3.77 1.38 9.11
N GLU A 8 -3.24 1.63 7.92
CA GLU A 8 -3.71 1.09 6.66
C GLU A 8 -3.54 -0.44 6.53
N VAL A 9 -2.65 -1.03 7.33
CA VAL A 9 -2.38 -2.48 7.37
C VAL A 9 -3.10 -3.14 8.56
N ALA A 10 -3.25 -2.41 9.66
CA ALA A 10 -3.69 -2.96 10.95
C ALA A 10 -5.07 -3.62 10.90
N ASP A 11 -6.00 -3.07 10.14
CA ASP A 11 -7.36 -3.61 10.04
C ASP A 11 -7.37 -4.95 9.29
N GLY A 12 -6.59 -5.06 8.21
CA GLY A 12 -6.40 -6.32 7.49
C GLY A 12 -5.81 -7.43 8.36
N LEU A 13 -4.90 -7.09 9.28
CA LEU A 13 -4.33 -8.05 10.23
C LEU A 13 -5.34 -8.50 11.29
N ARG A 14 -6.21 -7.60 11.75
CA ARG A 14 -7.24 -7.91 12.76
C ARG A 14 -8.40 -8.69 12.18
N GLN A 15 -8.76 -8.40 10.94
CA GLN A 15 -9.93 -8.96 10.26
C GLN A 15 -9.59 -9.39 8.82
N PRO A 16 -8.68 -10.36 8.64
CA PRO A 16 -8.20 -10.74 7.30
C PRO A 16 -9.32 -11.21 6.37
N GLY A 17 -10.35 -11.87 6.89
CA GLY A 17 -11.52 -12.30 6.12
C GLY A 17 -12.40 -11.17 5.61
N ALA A 18 -12.29 -9.96 6.19
CA ALA A 18 -13.03 -8.78 5.74
C ALA A 18 -12.39 -8.10 4.51
N TRP A 19 -11.17 -8.51 4.13
CA TRP A 19 -10.39 -7.90 3.07
C TRP A 19 -10.08 -8.89 1.95
N PHE A 20 -10.21 -8.44 0.71
CA PHE A 20 -9.71 -9.17 -0.46
C PHE A 20 -8.26 -8.74 -0.73
N LEU A 21 -7.33 -9.28 0.06
CA LEU A 21 -5.90 -9.01 -0.10
C LEU A 21 -5.16 -10.32 -0.37
N PRO A 22 -4.52 -10.48 -1.52
CA PRO A 22 -3.75 -11.68 -1.85
C PRO A 22 -2.65 -11.94 -0.81
N GLY A 23 -2.51 -13.19 -0.40
CA GLY A 23 -1.45 -13.60 0.53
C GLY A 23 -1.68 -13.27 2.00
N LEU A 24 -2.85 -12.72 2.38
CA LEU A 24 -3.19 -12.59 3.80
C LEU A 24 -3.38 -13.97 4.44
N ILE A 25 -2.84 -14.07 5.65
CA ILE A 25 -3.10 -15.22 6.54
C ILE A 25 -4.56 -15.15 6.98
N PRO A 26 -5.35 -16.25 6.91
CA PRO A 26 -6.76 -16.22 7.25
C PRO A 26 -7.02 -16.02 8.75
N GLU A 27 -6.05 -16.33 9.61
CA GLU A 27 -6.19 -16.18 11.04
C GLU A 27 -5.94 -14.74 11.48
N PRO A 28 -6.85 -14.14 12.26
CA PRO A 28 -6.67 -12.82 12.85
C PRO A 28 -5.43 -12.74 13.74
N VAL A 29 -4.78 -11.57 13.72
CA VAL A 29 -3.73 -11.26 14.69
C VAL A 29 -4.37 -10.66 15.94
N ASP A 30 -4.22 -11.35 17.10
CA ASP A 30 -4.86 -10.96 18.36
C ASP A 30 -4.40 -9.59 18.87
N GLU A 31 -3.10 -9.30 18.77
CA GLU A 31 -2.53 -8.07 19.32
C GLU A 31 -1.82 -7.27 18.24
N VAL A 32 -2.54 -6.28 17.67
CA VAL A 32 -2.00 -5.33 16.69
C VAL A 32 -1.88 -3.96 17.32
N VAL A 33 -0.64 -3.47 17.41
CA VAL A 33 -0.30 -2.14 17.88
C VAL A 33 -0.17 -1.23 16.66
N VAL A 34 -1.11 -0.29 16.54
CA VAL A 34 -1.08 0.69 15.43
C VAL A 34 -0.01 1.73 15.69
N ARG A 35 0.78 2.01 14.66
CA ARG A 35 1.79 3.07 14.62
C ARG A 35 1.46 4.07 13.52
N GLY A 36 1.56 5.35 13.85
CA GLY A 36 1.36 6.42 12.87
C GLY A 36 2.50 6.49 11.86
N ASP A 37 2.23 7.10 10.71
CA ASP A 37 3.27 7.37 9.71
C ASP A 37 4.34 8.31 10.28
N GLY A 38 5.60 7.89 10.26
CA GLY A 38 6.73 8.59 10.88
C GLY A 38 6.83 8.43 12.41
N GLU A 39 5.95 7.65 13.05
CA GLU A 39 6.03 7.40 14.48
C GLU A 39 7.26 6.58 14.84
N LYS A 40 7.96 7.03 15.91
CA LYS A 40 9.19 6.39 16.40
C LYS A 40 8.95 5.69 17.72
N TRP A 41 9.61 4.54 17.88
CA TRP A 41 9.73 3.85 19.18
C TRP A 41 11.07 3.17 19.31
N SER A 42 11.46 2.81 20.52
CA SER A 42 12.71 2.11 20.78
C SER A 42 12.44 0.74 21.38
N TRP A 43 13.29 -0.19 21.06
CA TRP A 43 13.36 -1.50 21.68
C TRP A 43 14.83 -1.92 21.77
N ARG A 44 15.31 -2.07 23.00
CA ARG A 44 16.74 -2.28 23.29
C ARG A 44 17.58 -1.16 22.65
N GLU A 45 18.61 -1.53 21.86
CA GLU A 45 19.51 -0.61 21.17
C GLU A 45 18.99 -0.09 19.84
N PHE A 46 17.80 -0.50 19.41
CA PHE A 46 17.21 -0.12 18.13
C PHE A 46 16.16 0.98 18.29
N THR A 47 16.15 1.87 17.32
CA THR A 47 15.04 2.81 17.09
C THR A 47 14.34 2.42 15.80
N PHE A 48 13.02 2.33 15.88
CA PHE A 48 12.15 2.00 14.76
C PHE A 48 11.35 3.22 14.35
N THR A 49 11.12 3.38 13.06
CA THR A 49 10.18 4.37 12.53
C THR A 49 9.25 3.65 11.55
N SER A 50 7.95 3.71 11.82
CA SER A 50 6.94 3.19 10.90
C SER A 50 6.68 4.16 9.77
N HIS A 51 6.41 3.63 8.60
CA HIS A 51 6.05 4.43 7.42
C HIS A 51 4.86 3.80 6.70
N PHE A 52 3.86 4.62 6.39
CA PHE A 52 2.92 4.27 5.33
C PHE A 52 3.69 4.28 4.01
N PHE A 53 3.76 3.15 3.33
CA PHE A 53 4.64 2.96 2.17
C PHE A 53 3.91 2.21 1.04
N PRO A 54 2.90 2.82 0.40
CA PRO A 54 2.00 2.18 -0.55
C PRO A 54 2.66 1.96 -1.91
N GLY A 55 3.63 1.08 -1.98
CA GLY A 55 4.38 0.81 -3.22
C GLY A 55 3.77 -0.30 -4.06
N GLN A 56 3.71 -1.51 -3.54
CA GLN A 56 3.16 -2.65 -4.24
C GLN A 56 1.63 -2.67 -4.21
N MET A 57 1.08 -2.37 -3.06
CA MET A 57 -0.35 -2.24 -2.81
C MET A 57 -0.62 -1.05 -1.90
N TYR A 58 -1.86 -0.64 -1.80
CA TYR A 58 -2.24 0.49 -0.96
C TYR A 58 -2.05 0.19 0.53
N ASN A 59 -2.43 -1.01 0.96
CA ASN A 59 -2.31 -1.48 2.34
C ASN A 59 -0.89 -2.01 2.61
N HIS A 60 0.10 -1.13 2.53
CA HIS A 60 1.50 -1.51 2.66
C HIS A 60 2.27 -0.54 3.57
N GLY A 61 3.18 -1.09 4.36
CA GLY A 61 4.02 -0.34 5.29
C GLY A 61 5.50 -0.56 5.05
N GLY A 62 6.31 0.40 5.47
CA GLY A 62 7.76 0.29 5.56
C GLY A 62 8.24 0.48 6.99
N LEU A 63 9.40 -0.07 7.30
CA LEU A 63 10.02 0.02 8.62
C LEU A 63 11.47 0.49 8.51
N LEU A 64 11.76 1.67 9.06
CA LEU A 64 13.13 2.12 9.23
C LEU A 64 13.67 1.64 10.56
N VAL A 65 14.82 0.99 10.53
CA VAL A 65 15.54 0.49 11.71
C VAL A 65 16.88 1.21 11.82
N GLU A 66 17.09 1.86 12.95
CA GLU A 66 18.30 2.60 13.26
C GLU A 66 18.96 2.04 14.52
N ARG A 67 20.27 2.00 14.52
CA ARG A 67 21.10 1.65 15.66
C ARG A 67 22.35 2.55 15.67
N ALA A 68 22.80 2.94 16.85
CA ALA A 68 24.04 3.70 16.99
C ALA A 68 25.21 2.96 16.31
N ASP A 69 26.10 3.71 15.65
CA ASP A 69 27.30 3.21 14.96
C ASP A 69 27.04 2.29 13.77
N HIS A 70 25.79 2.13 13.33
CA HIS A 70 25.41 1.36 12.16
C HIS A 70 24.68 2.21 11.12
N LYS A 71 24.74 1.77 9.87
CA LYS A 71 23.92 2.38 8.81
C LYS A 71 22.47 1.98 8.98
N PRO A 72 21.53 2.91 8.84
CA PRO A 72 20.10 2.60 8.90
C PRO A 72 19.69 1.59 7.84
N VAL A 73 18.66 0.81 8.15
CA VAL A 73 18.08 -0.18 7.25
C VAL A 73 16.59 0.10 7.12
N PHE A 74 16.11 0.24 5.89
CA PHE A 74 14.71 0.49 5.60
C PHE A 74 14.10 -0.69 4.85
N PHE A 75 13.19 -1.38 5.49
CA PHE A 75 12.43 -2.48 4.92
C PHE A 75 11.27 -1.93 4.12
N ILE A 76 11.25 -2.23 2.82
CA ILE A 76 10.29 -1.70 1.84
C ILE A 76 9.36 -2.76 1.25
N GLY A 77 9.46 -4.01 1.72
CA GLY A 77 8.73 -5.14 1.12
C GLY A 77 9.01 -5.22 -0.38
N ASP A 78 7.96 -5.44 -1.17
CA ASP A 78 8.06 -5.58 -2.64
C ASP A 78 7.77 -4.29 -3.41
N SER A 79 7.90 -3.13 -2.76
CA SER A 79 7.51 -1.86 -3.38
C SER A 79 8.27 -1.54 -4.65
N PHE A 80 9.56 -1.74 -4.67
CA PHE A 80 10.42 -1.62 -5.85
C PHE A 80 11.82 -2.19 -5.59
N SER A 81 12.54 -2.42 -6.67
CA SER A 81 13.92 -2.91 -6.71
C SER A 81 14.78 -2.01 -7.60
N PRO A 82 16.09 -2.23 -7.71
CA PRO A 82 16.93 -1.53 -8.67
C PRO A 82 16.47 -1.65 -10.12
N SER A 83 15.75 -2.70 -10.47
CA SER A 83 15.18 -2.91 -11.81
C SER A 83 13.85 -2.16 -12.04
N GLY A 84 13.26 -1.57 -11.00
CA GLY A 84 12.00 -0.85 -11.09
C GLY A 84 10.91 -1.43 -10.21
N ILE A 85 9.69 -1.42 -10.71
CA ILE A 85 8.49 -1.97 -10.06
C ILE A 85 7.95 -3.14 -10.86
N ASP A 86 7.25 -4.03 -10.18
CA ASP A 86 6.60 -5.16 -10.84
C ASP A 86 5.46 -4.68 -11.74
N ASP A 87 5.36 -5.28 -12.93
CA ASP A 87 4.39 -4.83 -13.94
C ASP A 87 2.94 -4.97 -13.47
N TYR A 88 2.62 -5.99 -12.69
CA TYR A 88 1.26 -6.16 -12.19
C TYR A 88 0.81 -5.05 -11.23
N CYS A 89 1.75 -4.43 -10.51
CA CYS A 89 1.45 -3.29 -9.63
C CYS A 89 0.97 -2.06 -10.41
N LEU A 90 1.25 -2.01 -11.71
CA LEU A 90 0.77 -0.96 -12.60
C LEU A 90 -0.74 -1.05 -12.88
N MET A 91 -1.36 -2.17 -12.62
CA MET A 91 -2.81 -2.34 -12.76
C MET A 91 -3.56 -1.44 -11.79
N ASN A 92 -2.97 -1.11 -10.64
CA ASN A 92 -3.50 -0.10 -9.75
C ASN A 92 -2.93 1.28 -10.09
N ARG A 93 -3.60 1.99 -11.00
CA ARG A 93 -3.15 3.33 -11.44
C ARG A 93 -3.04 4.35 -10.32
N ASN A 94 -3.74 4.14 -9.20
CA ASN A 94 -3.67 5.06 -8.06
C ASN A 94 -2.29 5.07 -7.42
N LEU A 95 -1.55 3.95 -7.50
CA LEU A 95 -0.17 3.89 -7.06
C LEU A 95 0.78 4.77 -7.91
N MET A 96 0.31 5.28 -9.05
CA MET A 96 1.07 6.17 -9.95
C MET A 96 0.70 7.66 -9.78
N ARG A 97 -0.12 8.01 -8.79
CA ARG A 97 -0.45 9.42 -8.49
C ARG A 97 0.69 10.11 -7.73
N GLU A 98 0.76 11.44 -7.88
CA GLU A 98 1.82 12.28 -7.27
C GLU A 98 1.85 12.22 -5.74
N ASP A 99 0.70 12.09 -5.12
CA ASP A 99 0.51 12.18 -3.67
C ASP A 99 0.41 10.82 -2.98
N THR A 100 0.37 9.74 -3.74
CA THR A 100 0.25 8.36 -3.22
C THR A 100 1.18 7.40 -3.96
N GLY A 101 1.23 6.16 -3.53
CA GLY A 101 1.94 5.11 -4.22
C GLY A 101 3.43 5.39 -4.39
N TYR A 102 3.96 5.09 -5.56
CA TYR A 102 5.39 5.11 -5.83
C TYR A 102 6.04 6.48 -5.68
N PHE A 103 5.36 7.58 -6.02
CA PHE A 103 5.92 8.92 -5.82
C PHE A 103 6.07 9.27 -4.35
N LEU A 104 5.11 8.89 -3.51
CA LEU A 104 5.23 9.01 -2.06
C LEU A 104 6.39 8.17 -1.54
N CYS A 105 6.51 6.92 -1.99
CA CYS A 105 7.59 6.02 -1.61
C CYS A 105 8.97 6.60 -1.98
N LEU A 106 9.14 7.12 -3.20
CA LEU A 106 10.39 7.77 -3.61
C LEU A 106 10.73 8.99 -2.75
N ARG A 107 9.74 9.83 -2.41
CA ARG A 107 9.99 10.97 -1.51
C ARG A 107 10.47 10.51 -0.14
N LYS A 108 9.87 9.46 0.41
CA LYS A 108 10.31 8.86 1.69
C LYS A 108 11.71 8.30 1.60
N VAL A 109 12.05 7.58 0.53
CA VAL A 109 13.42 7.06 0.32
C VAL A 109 14.44 8.19 0.21
N ARG A 110 14.12 9.29 -0.47
CA ARG A 110 14.99 10.48 -0.55
C ARG A 110 15.21 11.15 0.80
N ALA A 111 14.23 11.07 1.70
CA ALA A 111 14.29 11.66 3.03
C ALA A 111 14.99 10.77 4.08
N LEU A 112 15.37 9.54 3.73
CA LEU A 112 16.07 8.64 4.64
C LEU A 112 17.44 9.21 5.06
N PRO A 113 17.95 8.83 6.23
CA PRO A 113 19.31 9.15 6.62
C PRO A 113 20.34 8.71 5.57
N GLN A 114 21.39 9.51 5.38
CA GLN A 114 22.39 9.24 4.36
C GLN A 114 23.04 7.86 4.52
N GLY A 115 23.06 7.11 3.43
CA GLY A 115 23.67 5.79 3.36
C GLY A 115 22.80 4.67 3.92
N SER A 116 21.50 4.92 4.10
CA SER A 116 20.54 3.88 4.44
C SER A 116 20.56 2.74 3.42
N TRP A 117 20.43 1.53 3.92
CA TRP A 117 20.17 0.35 3.11
C TRP A 117 18.68 0.15 2.92
N LEU A 118 18.28 -0.31 1.75
CA LEU A 118 16.93 -0.76 1.44
C LEU A 118 16.88 -2.28 1.42
N VAL A 119 15.85 -2.85 2.00
CA VAL A 119 15.60 -4.30 2.02
C VAL A 119 14.30 -4.60 1.31
N ASN A 120 14.39 -5.46 0.30
CA ASN A 120 13.27 -5.95 -0.49
C ASN A 120 13.17 -7.48 -0.32
N GLN A 121 12.02 -8.07 -0.54
CA GLN A 121 11.83 -9.52 -0.50
C GLN A 121 12.41 -10.23 -1.73
N HIS A 122 12.48 -9.53 -2.86
CA HIS A 122 13.04 -10.04 -4.11
C HIS A 122 14.53 -9.73 -4.25
N ILE A 123 15.22 -10.41 -5.16
CA ILE A 123 16.64 -10.19 -5.44
C ILE A 123 16.83 -8.90 -6.28
N PRO A 124 17.77 -8.04 -5.91
CA PRO A 124 18.66 -8.10 -4.75
C PRO A 124 17.94 -7.73 -3.45
N HIS A 125 18.09 -8.56 -2.41
CA HIS A 125 17.44 -8.31 -1.12
C HIS A 125 17.95 -7.05 -0.41
N LEU A 126 19.19 -6.66 -0.64
CA LEU A 126 19.84 -5.52 0.00
C LEU A 126 20.49 -4.63 -1.04
N PHE A 127 20.11 -3.37 -1.08
CA PHE A 127 20.63 -2.40 -2.05
C PHE A 127 20.55 -0.97 -1.54
N ARG A 128 21.05 -0.04 -2.31
CA ARG A 128 20.94 1.41 -2.10
C ARG A 128 20.72 2.09 -3.42
N PHE A 129 20.03 3.22 -3.38
CA PHE A 129 19.96 4.10 -4.53
C PHE A 129 20.88 5.30 -4.37
N THR A 130 21.53 5.67 -5.44
CA THR A 130 22.11 7.00 -5.61
C THR A 130 21.02 8.00 -5.98
N GLY A 131 21.26 9.28 -5.78
CA GLY A 131 20.31 10.32 -6.23
C GLY A 131 19.99 10.21 -7.73
N ARG A 132 20.98 9.87 -8.56
CA ARG A 132 20.79 9.69 -10.02
C ARG A 132 19.85 8.52 -10.35
N GLU A 133 19.96 7.42 -9.62
CA GLU A 133 19.06 6.27 -9.81
C GLU A 133 17.64 6.61 -9.37
N LEU A 134 17.47 7.32 -8.27
CA LEU A 134 16.15 7.80 -7.84
C LEU A 134 15.54 8.77 -8.86
N ASP A 135 16.34 9.66 -9.47
CA ASP A 135 15.88 10.57 -10.53
C ASP A 135 15.45 9.78 -11.77
N TYR A 136 16.19 8.73 -12.11
CA TYR A 136 15.84 7.84 -13.20
C TYR A 136 14.51 7.12 -12.95
N LEU A 137 14.33 6.54 -11.75
CA LEU A 137 13.08 5.88 -11.35
C LEU A 137 11.90 6.86 -11.38
N GLU A 138 12.07 8.04 -10.84
CA GLU A 138 11.02 9.05 -10.84
C GLU A 138 10.62 9.43 -12.28
N LYS A 139 11.59 9.60 -13.17
CA LYS A 139 11.32 9.83 -14.59
C LYS A 139 10.54 8.68 -15.23
N GLN A 140 10.90 7.44 -14.93
CA GLN A 140 10.16 6.26 -15.42
C GLN A 140 8.70 6.27 -14.92
N TYR A 141 8.48 6.55 -13.65
CA TYR A 141 7.13 6.61 -13.09
C TYR A 141 6.30 7.74 -13.72
N ARG A 142 6.88 8.92 -13.93
CA ARG A 142 6.19 10.01 -14.63
C ARG A 142 5.82 9.64 -16.05
N THR A 143 6.70 8.97 -16.77
CA THR A 143 6.43 8.46 -18.12
C THR A 143 5.27 7.46 -18.09
N ARG A 144 5.29 6.50 -17.20
CA ARG A 144 4.23 5.49 -17.05
C ARG A 144 2.89 6.14 -16.65
N ALA A 145 2.90 7.07 -15.70
CA ALA A 145 1.70 7.80 -15.29
C ALA A 145 1.09 8.59 -16.46
N ALA A 146 1.91 9.21 -17.30
CA ALA A 146 1.45 9.89 -18.50
C ALA A 146 0.84 8.91 -19.53
N MET A 147 1.50 7.78 -19.78
CA MET A 147 0.98 6.75 -20.69
C MET A 147 -0.36 6.17 -20.19
N ILE A 148 -0.49 5.93 -18.89
CA ILE A 148 -1.75 5.48 -18.31
C ILE A 148 -2.84 6.55 -18.46
N ALA A 149 -2.50 7.82 -18.24
CA ALA A 149 -3.45 8.93 -18.40
C ALA A 149 -3.92 9.10 -19.85
N ASP A 150 -3.06 8.81 -20.85
CA ASP A 150 -3.42 8.82 -22.26
C ASP A 150 -4.38 7.66 -22.61
N LEU A 151 -4.19 6.50 -21.99
CA LEU A 151 -5.07 5.34 -22.21
C LEU A 151 -6.39 5.49 -21.47
N VAL A 152 -6.33 6.02 -20.25
CA VAL A 152 -7.46 6.15 -19.34
C VAL A 152 -7.36 7.47 -18.61
N PRO A 153 -8.20 8.44 -18.94
CA PRO A 153 -8.24 9.72 -18.24
C PRO A 153 -8.38 9.53 -16.73
N TRP A 154 -7.62 10.31 -15.96
CA TRP A 154 -7.64 10.19 -14.49
C TRP A 154 -9.01 10.46 -13.87
N ASP A 155 -9.83 11.27 -14.55
CA ASP A 155 -11.16 11.61 -14.09
C ASP A 155 -12.22 10.56 -14.42
N ASP A 156 -11.89 9.59 -15.27
CA ASP A 156 -12.79 8.48 -15.56
C ASP A 156 -12.61 7.36 -14.53
N PRO A 157 -13.67 6.91 -13.88
CA PRO A 157 -13.61 5.71 -13.08
C PRO A 157 -13.24 4.54 -14.00
N ASN A 158 -12.10 3.95 -13.74
CA ASN A 158 -11.63 2.83 -14.52
C ASN A 158 -11.70 1.55 -13.75
N TYR A 159 -12.84 0.94 -13.85
CA TYR A 159 -13.20 -0.30 -13.16
C TYR A 159 -12.37 -1.52 -13.58
N ALA A 160 -11.71 -1.47 -14.73
CA ALA A 160 -10.92 -2.58 -15.24
C ALA A 160 -9.45 -2.55 -14.78
N ILE A 161 -8.93 -1.37 -14.42
CA ILE A 161 -7.52 -1.17 -14.03
C ILE A 161 -7.38 -0.92 -12.52
N ASP A 162 -8.48 -0.54 -11.86
CA ASP A 162 -8.50 -0.27 -10.44
C ASP A 162 -9.44 -1.24 -9.74
N GLU A 163 -8.91 -2.36 -9.32
CA GLU A 163 -9.67 -3.40 -8.62
C GLU A 163 -10.24 -2.92 -7.28
N GLU A 164 -9.65 -1.85 -6.72
CA GLU A 164 -10.01 -1.32 -5.41
C GLU A 164 -10.88 -0.06 -5.48
N TRP A 165 -11.37 0.36 -6.65
CA TRP A 165 -12.21 1.56 -6.73
C TRP A 165 -13.57 1.39 -6.04
N ALA A 166 -14.08 0.15 -6.01
CA ALA A 166 -15.32 -0.21 -5.34
C ALA A 166 -15.24 -1.65 -4.83
N TRP A 167 -15.56 -1.86 -3.55
CA TRP A 167 -15.58 -3.20 -2.97
C TRP A 167 -16.60 -3.30 -1.84
N PHE A 168 -17.05 -4.50 -1.59
CA PHE A 168 -17.83 -4.80 -0.42
C PHE A 168 -16.95 -5.02 0.81
N HIS A 169 -17.34 -4.46 1.93
CA HIS A 169 -16.67 -4.69 3.21
C HIS A 169 -17.71 -5.09 4.28
N PRO A 170 -17.54 -6.21 4.97
CA PRO A 170 -16.48 -7.20 4.74
C PRO A 170 -16.57 -7.89 3.38
N TYR A 171 -15.43 -8.29 2.81
CA TYR A 171 -15.35 -9.03 1.55
C TYR A 171 -16.00 -10.41 1.66
N ALA A 172 -15.78 -11.09 2.79
CA ALA A 172 -16.39 -12.36 3.11
C ALA A 172 -16.96 -12.33 4.54
N SER A 173 -18.08 -12.99 4.74
CA SER A 173 -18.72 -13.13 6.03
C SER A 173 -19.45 -14.46 6.09
N GLU A 174 -19.48 -15.03 7.28
CA GLU A 174 -20.33 -16.17 7.59
C GLU A 174 -21.58 -15.69 8.31
N ALA A 175 -22.75 -16.08 7.82
CA ALA A 175 -24.03 -15.80 8.46
C ALA A 175 -24.90 -17.06 8.48
N ARG A 176 -25.67 -17.23 9.55
CA ARG A 176 -26.68 -18.30 9.62
C ARG A 176 -27.93 -17.86 8.88
N ALA A 177 -28.69 -18.83 8.40
CA ALA A 177 -29.98 -18.54 7.78
C ALA A 177 -30.89 -17.75 8.72
N GLY A 178 -31.36 -16.58 8.26
CA GLY A 178 -32.21 -15.67 9.04
C GLY A 178 -31.45 -14.61 9.86
N GLU A 179 -30.11 -14.64 9.89
CA GLU A 179 -29.32 -13.56 10.47
C GLU A 179 -29.23 -12.38 9.51
N ARG A 180 -29.21 -11.18 10.10
CA ARG A 180 -28.98 -9.95 9.34
C ARG A 180 -27.48 -9.79 9.09
N LEU A 181 -27.10 -9.68 7.84
CA LEU A 181 -25.75 -9.32 7.42
C LEU A 181 -25.70 -7.83 7.08
N GLU A 182 -24.76 -7.11 7.67
CA GLU A 182 -24.47 -5.72 7.31
C GLU A 182 -23.21 -5.69 6.43
N VAL A 183 -23.34 -5.10 5.25
CA VAL A 183 -22.26 -4.97 4.28
C VAL A 183 -22.20 -3.52 3.83
N GLU A 184 -21.01 -2.94 3.87
CA GLU A 184 -20.73 -1.61 3.36
C GLU A 184 -20.24 -1.72 1.91
N LEU A 185 -20.71 -0.86 1.04
CA LEU A 185 -20.07 -0.62 -0.24
C LEU A 185 -19.11 0.56 -0.07
N ARG A 186 -17.83 0.29 -0.17
CA ARG A 186 -16.76 1.29 -0.12
C ARG A 186 -16.38 1.71 -1.52
N LEU A 187 -16.29 3.02 -1.73
CA LEU A 187 -15.98 3.63 -3.04
C LEU A 187 -14.80 4.59 -2.88
N TRP A 188 -13.86 4.51 -3.79
CA TRP A 188 -12.80 5.48 -3.95
C TRP A 188 -13.12 6.45 -5.08
N ASN A 189 -13.21 7.72 -4.77
CA ASN A 189 -13.24 8.75 -5.81
C ASN A 189 -11.81 9.12 -6.21
N HIS A 190 -11.31 8.53 -7.28
CA HIS A 190 -9.99 8.82 -7.81
C HIS A 190 -9.93 10.08 -8.68
N SER A 191 -11.09 10.65 -8.99
CA SER A 191 -11.19 11.92 -9.70
C SER A 191 -10.72 13.07 -8.81
N ARG A 192 -10.19 14.12 -9.43
CA ARG A 192 -9.87 15.37 -8.73
C ARG A 192 -11.11 16.23 -8.45
N GLN A 193 -12.27 15.80 -8.96
CA GLN A 193 -13.55 16.47 -8.82
C GLN A 193 -14.45 15.68 -7.88
N GLU A 194 -15.38 16.38 -7.23
CA GLU A 194 -16.47 15.75 -6.51
C GLU A 194 -17.34 14.95 -7.49
N ARG A 195 -17.69 13.72 -7.13
CA ARG A 195 -18.52 12.83 -7.93
C ARG A 195 -19.67 12.31 -7.09
N THR A 196 -20.83 12.18 -7.74
CA THR A 196 -22.00 11.53 -7.14
C THR A 196 -22.13 10.13 -7.73
N PHE A 197 -22.22 9.14 -6.86
CA PHE A 197 -22.40 7.74 -7.24
C PHE A 197 -23.85 7.33 -6.93
N SER A 198 -24.52 6.70 -7.90
CA SER A 198 -25.83 6.09 -7.71
C SER A 198 -25.67 4.58 -7.56
N ILE A 199 -26.13 4.04 -6.44
CA ILE A 199 -26.01 2.63 -6.11
C ILE A 199 -27.38 1.98 -6.20
N ARG A 200 -27.47 0.85 -6.89
CA ARG A 200 -28.69 0.02 -6.92
C ARG A 200 -28.33 -1.39 -6.49
N MET A 201 -29.13 -1.94 -5.59
CA MET A 201 -29.10 -3.38 -5.28
C MET A 201 -30.13 -4.07 -6.14
N GLU A 202 -29.72 -5.10 -6.84
CA GLU A 202 -30.60 -5.99 -7.61
C GLU A 202 -30.51 -7.37 -6.99
N GLU A 203 -31.68 -7.96 -6.67
CA GLU A 203 -31.73 -9.37 -6.30
C GLU A 203 -31.48 -10.20 -7.55
N SER A 204 -30.44 -11.01 -7.55
CA SER A 204 -30.32 -12.06 -8.55
C SER A 204 -31.34 -13.14 -8.22
N ASN A 205 -32.43 -13.20 -8.97
CA ASN A 205 -33.29 -14.39 -8.99
C ASN A 205 -32.45 -15.54 -9.52
N GLY A 206 -31.92 -16.38 -8.60
CA GLY A 206 -31.18 -17.60 -8.93
C GLY A 206 -32.06 -18.69 -9.53
#